data_6e588dc1b04fe42e00c409323dcaa892
#
_entry.id   6e588dc1b04fe42e00c409323dcaa892
#
_cell.length_a   1.000
_cell.length_b   1.000
_cell.length_c   1.000
_cell.angle_alpha   90.00
_cell.angle_beta   90.00
_cell.angle_gamma   90.00
#
_symmetry.space_group_name_H-M   'P 1'
#
loop_
_entity.id
_entity.type
_entity.pdbx_description
1 polymer ?
#
loop_
_entity_poly.entity_id
_entity_poly.type
_entity_poly.pdbx_seq_one_letter_code
_entity_poly.pdbx_strand_id
1 'polypeptide(L)'
;LQTPAKWLTWINAGILLSFWGIMYAFGDAGLWMDISHNAVRKLDLFLFGESHLYHGNVVNGVRIAFDPEGFLSTLPAISTCLFGYQVSLYLENQAKENKSALLGLLGWGSTLIIIALIWDQAFPVNKKLWTSSFVLLCAGIDFILIGLLNWWIETKERHFGNTFFLVLGTNSILAYGISEIIAIQLGKYQIQGQSGSDWLYWHIFEPIFGKYNGSLAYAITFVLVCWGVCWVFWRKKWFLKV
;
A
#
# COMPACT_ATOMS: atom_id res chain seq x y z
N LEU A 1 -11.59 18.63 5.60
CA LEU A 1 -12.04 18.73 4.21
C LEU A 1 -13.55 19.06 4.20
N GLN A 2 -13.93 20.25 3.72
CA GLN A 2 -15.35 20.64 3.59
C GLN A 2 -15.93 20.31 2.20
N THR A 3 -15.22 19.51 1.42
CA THR A 3 -15.60 19.19 0.04
C THR A 3 -16.73 18.17 0.04
N PRO A 4 -17.88 18.45 -0.60
CA PRO A 4 -18.98 17.49 -0.72
C PRO A 4 -18.51 16.16 -1.35
N ALA A 5 -18.95 15.04 -0.84
CA ALA A 5 -18.51 13.69 -1.27
C ALA A 5 -18.57 13.47 -2.79
N LYS A 6 -19.58 14.05 -3.47
CA LYS A 6 -19.73 13.98 -4.94
C LYS A 6 -18.54 14.56 -5.72
N TRP A 7 -17.90 15.61 -5.19
CA TRP A 7 -16.76 16.23 -5.87
C TRP A 7 -15.47 15.41 -5.70
N LEU A 8 -15.35 14.64 -4.62
CA LEU A 8 -14.18 13.79 -4.38
C LEU A 8 -14.01 12.72 -5.47
N THR A 9 -15.12 12.16 -5.96
CA THR A 9 -15.09 11.18 -7.07
C THR A 9 -14.55 11.81 -8.35
N TRP A 10 -14.99 13.03 -8.70
CA TRP A 10 -14.50 13.74 -9.87
C TRP A 10 -13.05 14.19 -9.73
N ILE A 11 -12.65 14.61 -8.51
CA ILE A 11 -11.25 14.95 -8.21
C ILE A 11 -10.37 13.70 -8.38
N ASN A 12 -10.77 12.56 -7.82
CA ASN A 12 -10.04 11.29 -8.02
C ASN A 12 -9.92 10.93 -9.49
N ALA A 13 -11.02 10.96 -10.23
CA ALA A 13 -11.01 10.68 -11.66
C ALA A 13 -10.07 11.65 -12.42
N GLY A 14 -10.13 12.94 -12.10
CA GLY A 14 -9.25 13.96 -12.70
C GLY A 14 -7.78 13.70 -12.41
N ILE A 15 -7.41 13.39 -11.16
CA ILE A 15 -6.03 13.08 -10.77
C ILE A 15 -5.53 11.84 -11.52
N LEU A 16 -6.30 10.75 -11.52
CA LEU A 16 -5.89 9.48 -12.12
C LEU A 16 -5.76 9.58 -13.65
N LEU A 17 -6.68 10.29 -14.32
CA LEU A 17 -6.61 10.55 -15.75
C LEU A 17 -5.44 11.47 -16.11
N SER A 18 -5.21 12.53 -15.31
CA SER A 18 -4.08 13.44 -15.52
C SER A 18 -2.75 12.72 -15.37
N PHE A 19 -2.62 11.88 -14.34
CA PHE A 19 -1.40 11.08 -14.14
C PHE A 19 -1.13 10.15 -15.32
N TRP A 20 -2.14 9.43 -15.80
CA TRP A 20 -2.02 8.60 -16.98
C TRP A 20 -1.62 9.42 -18.21
N GLY A 21 -2.29 10.55 -18.45
CA GLY A 21 -1.96 11.47 -19.57
C GLY A 21 -0.52 11.98 -19.49
N ILE A 22 -0.04 12.37 -18.31
CA ILE A 22 1.34 12.82 -18.09
C ILE A 22 2.33 11.69 -18.38
N MET A 23 2.07 10.48 -17.86
CA MET A 23 2.92 9.31 -18.08
C MET A 23 3.07 9.02 -19.59
N TYR A 24 1.96 9.07 -20.32
CA TYR A 24 1.94 8.82 -21.77
C TYR A 24 2.63 9.95 -22.56
N ALA A 25 2.37 11.22 -22.21
CA ALA A 25 2.86 12.37 -22.96
C ALA A 25 4.36 12.65 -22.76
N PHE A 26 4.89 12.39 -21.55
CA PHE A 26 6.26 12.74 -21.17
C PHE A 26 7.19 11.53 -21.02
N GLY A 27 6.67 10.30 -21.04
CA GLY A 27 7.48 9.09 -21.17
C GLY A 27 8.03 8.94 -22.61
N ASP A 28 9.06 8.12 -22.79
CA ASP A 28 9.57 7.82 -24.12
C ASP A 28 8.58 6.97 -24.93
N ALA A 29 8.44 7.26 -26.20
CA ALA A 29 7.49 6.58 -27.08
C ALA A 29 7.72 5.05 -27.08
N GLY A 30 6.68 4.30 -26.74
CA GLY A 30 6.73 2.84 -26.61
C GLY A 30 7.40 2.30 -25.33
N LEU A 31 8.07 3.15 -24.53
CA LEU A 31 8.80 2.78 -23.31
C LEU A 31 8.31 3.54 -22.06
N TRP A 32 7.21 4.25 -22.14
CA TRP A 32 6.69 5.12 -21.09
C TRP A 32 6.32 4.39 -19.76
N MET A 33 6.24 3.05 -19.79
CA MET A 33 6.06 2.21 -18.63
C MET A 33 7.37 1.60 -18.10
N ASP A 34 8.47 1.75 -18.84
CA ASP A 34 9.77 1.26 -18.41
C ASP A 34 10.35 2.12 -17.29
N ILE A 35 11.02 1.48 -16.32
CA ILE A 35 11.61 2.16 -15.16
C ILE A 35 12.61 3.24 -15.59
N SER A 36 13.32 3.03 -16.69
CA SER A 36 14.38 3.95 -17.16
C SER A 36 13.84 5.12 -17.96
N HIS A 37 12.65 5.00 -18.57
CA HIS A 37 12.16 5.88 -19.64
C HIS A 37 10.85 6.59 -19.31
N ASN A 38 10.29 6.38 -18.11
CA ASN A 38 8.99 6.93 -17.72
C ASN A 38 9.08 8.41 -17.28
N ALA A 39 7.91 9.07 -17.26
CA ALA A 39 7.79 10.48 -16.88
C ALA A 39 8.14 10.74 -15.41
N VAL A 40 7.89 9.78 -14.49
CA VAL A 40 8.23 9.92 -13.05
C VAL A 40 9.72 10.11 -12.92
N ARG A 41 10.51 9.18 -13.47
CA ARG A 41 11.98 9.25 -13.41
C ARG A 41 12.53 10.52 -14.05
N LYS A 42 11.99 10.92 -15.22
CA LYS A 42 12.44 12.14 -15.90
C LYS A 42 12.24 13.38 -15.05
N LEU A 43 11.08 13.50 -14.41
CA LEU A 43 10.78 14.62 -13.52
C LEU A 43 11.70 14.62 -12.29
N ASP A 44 11.89 13.47 -11.67
CA ASP A 44 12.74 13.35 -10.48
C ASP A 44 14.21 13.65 -10.77
N LEU A 45 14.73 13.17 -11.92
CA LEU A 45 16.07 13.52 -12.37
C LEU A 45 16.23 15.01 -12.63
N PHE A 46 15.22 15.66 -13.19
CA PHE A 46 15.21 17.10 -13.44
C PHE A 46 15.18 17.92 -12.14
N LEU A 47 14.37 17.51 -11.16
CA LEU A 47 14.18 18.25 -9.90
C LEU A 47 15.32 18.01 -8.89
N PHE A 48 15.77 16.78 -8.75
CA PHE A 48 16.64 16.35 -7.65
C PHE A 48 18.04 15.91 -8.10
N GLY A 49 18.22 15.59 -9.38
CA GLY A 49 19.46 15.02 -9.89
C GLY A 49 19.63 13.54 -9.49
N GLU A 50 20.50 12.86 -10.23
CA GLU A 50 20.70 11.40 -10.09
C GLU A 50 21.20 10.97 -8.69
N SER A 51 22.08 11.80 -8.09
CA SER A 51 22.72 11.49 -6.80
C SER A 51 21.74 11.45 -5.60
N HIS A 52 20.56 12.02 -5.74
CA HIS A 52 19.55 12.10 -4.67
C HIS A 52 18.42 11.07 -4.84
N LEU A 53 18.44 10.29 -5.91
CA LEU A 53 17.43 9.26 -6.15
C LEU A 53 17.86 7.90 -5.60
N TYR A 54 16.88 7.04 -5.37
CA TYR A 54 17.11 5.68 -4.92
C TYR A 54 17.75 4.81 -6.01
N HIS A 55 18.87 4.12 -5.68
CA HIS A 55 19.66 3.30 -6.60
C HIS A 55 19.47 1.78 -6.38
N GLY A 56 18.37 1.36 -5.76
CA GLY A 56 18.12 -0.06 -5.49
C GLY A 56 17.57 -0.85 -6.68
N ASN A 57 17.17 -0.18 -7.76
CA ASN A 57 16.64 -0.85 -8.94
C ASN A 57 17.78 -1.27 -9.90
N VAL A 58 17.71 -2.53 -10.36
CA VAL A 58 18.67 -3.09 -11.32
C VAL A 58 17.91 -3.47 -12.59
N VAL A 59 18.32 -2.92 -13.73
CA VAL A 59 17.81 -3.25 -15.06
C VAL A 59 18.97 -3.71 -15.91
N ASN A 60 18.90 -4.90 -16.47
CA ASN A 60 19.96 -5.52 -17.28
C ASN A 60 21.36 -5.51 -16.60
N GLY A 61 21.40 -5.71 -15.28
CA GLY A 61 22.65 -5.71 -14.52
C GLY A 61 23.19 -4.33 -14.16
N VAL A 62 22.57 -3.25 -14.59
CA VAL A 62 22.94 -1.86 -14.29
C VAL A 62 22.02 -1.29 -13.22
N ARG A 63 22.60 -0.66 -12.20
CA ARG A 63 21.82 0.09 -11.19
C ARG A 63 21.28 1.37 -11.80
N ILE A 64 19.99 1.59 -11.64
CA ILE A 64 19.28 2.75 -12.17
C ILE A 64 18.76 3.59 -11.01
N ALA A 65 19.02 4.89 -11.09
CA ALA A 65 18.43 5.87 -10.21
C ALA A 65 16.94 6.01 -10.56
N PHE A 66 16.08 5.45 -9.74
CA PHE A 66 14.62 5.54 -9.85
C PHE A 66 13.99 5.39 -8.48
N ASP A 67 13.21 6.38 -8.08
CA ASP A 67 12.45 6.34 -6.83
C ASP A 67 11.01 5.89 -7.10
N PRO A 68 10.57 4.72 -6.56
CA PRO A 68 9.18 4.30 -6.66
C PRO A 68 8.21 5.26 -5.96
N GLU A 69 8.69 6.05 -5.00
CA GLU A 69 7.95 7.07 -4.26
C GLU A 69 8.27 8.49 -4.78
N GLY A 70 8.59 8.59 -6.09
CA GLY A 70 8.96 9.82 -6.75
C GLY A 70 7.89 10.91 -6.70
N PHE A 71 8.31 12.14 -6.99
CA PHE A 71 7.48 13.33 -6.84
C PHE A 71 6.17 13.25 -7.62
N LEU A 72 6.21 12.79 -8.87
CA LEU A 72 4.99 12.67 -9.68
C LEU A 72 4.05 11.59 -9.16
N SER A 73 4.57 10.51 -8.56
CA SER A 73 3.78 9.42 -7.96
C SER A 73 2.96 9.86 -6.75
N THR A 74 3.21 11.04 -6.19
CA THR A 74 2.36 11.62 -5.14
C THR A 74 0.94 11.90 -5.64
N LEU A 75 0.73 12.17 -6.92
CA LEU A 75 -0.60 12.41 -7.48
C LEU A 75 -1.53 11.19 -7.31
N PRO A 76 -1.20 9.99 -7.81
CA PRO A 76 -2.04 8.82 -7.58
C PRO A 76 -2.05 8.39 -6.10
N ALA A 77 -1.02 8.66 -5.30
CA ALA A 77 -1.03 8.44 -3.86
C ALA A 77 -2.08 9.32 -3.14
N ILE A 78 -2.24 10.58 -3.55
CA ILE A 78 -3.33 11.44 -3.06
C ILE A 78 -4.70 10.81 -3.35
N SER A 79 -4.91 10.25 -4.56
CA SER A 79 -6.16 9.54 -4.88
C SER A 79 -6.40 8.34 -3.95
N THR A 80 -5.36 7.58 -3.60
CA THR A 80 -5.49 6.48 -2.63
C THR A 80 -6.00 6.99 -1.28
N CYS A 81 -5.45 8.09 -0.76
CA CYS A 81 -5.92 8.72 0.47
C CYS A 81 -7.37 9.22 0.36
N LEU A 82 -7.74 9.82 -0.78
CA LEU A 82 -9.09 10.32 -1.01
C LEU A 82 -10.12 9.19 -1.08
N PHE A 83 -9.79 8.03 -1.65
CA PHE A 83 -10.65 6.85 -1.62
C PHE A 83 -10.89 6.37 -0.18
N GLY A 84 -9.85 6.30 0.66
CA GLY A 84 -10.00 5.98 2.08
C GLY A 84 -10.92 6.96 2.82
N TYR A 85 -10.78 8.26 2.53
CA TYR A 85 -11.66 9.29 3.09
C TYR A 85 -13.12 9.13 2.63
N GLN A 86 -13.36 8.80 1.35
CA GLN A 86 -14.71 8.54 0.84
C GLN A 86 -15.38 7.36 1.54
N VAL A 87 -14.63 6.26 1.79
CA VAL A 87 -15.13 5.11 2.55
C VAL A 87 -15.52 5.53 3.97
N SER A 88 -14.68 6.31 4.64
CA SER A 88 -14.97 6.80 6.00
C SER A 88 -16.26 7.61 6.05
N LEU A 89 -16.45 8.55 5.12
CA LEU A 89 -17.68 9.34 5.02
C LEU A 89 -18.91 8.45 4.73
N TYR A 90 -18.74 7.45 3.86
CA TYR A 90 -19.84 6.52 3.55
C TYR A 90 -20.24 5.71 4.78
N LEU A 91 -19.26 5.12 5.50
CA LEU A 91 -19.52 4.37 6.73
C LEU A 91 -20.20 5.22 7.79
N GLU A 92 -19.74 6.45 8.00
CA GLU A 92 -20.34 7.37 8.96
C GLU A 92 -21.80 7.68 8.63
N ASN A 93 -22.12 7.89 7.34
CA ASN A 93 -23.49 8.14 6.91
C ASN A 93 -24.40 6.91 7.08
N GLN A 94 -23.88 5.70 6.74
CA GLN A 94 -24.65 4.46 6.94
C GLN A 94 -24.92 4.21 8.43
N ALA A 95 -23.95 4.45 9.30
CA ALA A 95 -24.11 4.33 10.75
C ALA A 95 -25.19 5.30 11.29
N LYS A 96 -25.19 6.56 10.83
CA LYS A 96 -26.23 7.55 11.20
C LYS A 96 -27.65 7.13 10.77
N GLU A 97 -27.75 6.44 9.63
CA GLU A 97 -29.03 5.96 9.10
C GLU A 97 -29.40 4.55 9.61
N ASN A 98 -28.57 3.95 10.46
CA ASN A 98 -28.70 2.57 10.95
C ASN A 98 -28.82 1.54 9.81
N LYS A 99 -28.06 1.74 8.73
CA LYS A 99 -28.05 0.89 7.54
C LYS A 99 -26.73 0.11 7.43
N SER A 100 -26.80 -1.06 6.83
CA SER A 100 -25.58 -1.85 6.52
C SER A 100 -24.81 -1.22 5.36
N ALA A 101 -23.51 -1.02 5.54
CA ALA A 101 -22.61 -0.54 4.50
C ALA A 101 -22.17 -1.63 3.51
N LEU A 102 -22.42 -2.91 3.81
CA LEU A 102 -21.85 -4.05 3.09
C LEU A 102 -22.13 -4.01 1.59
N LEU A 103 -23.41 -3.98 1.18
CA LEU A 103 -23.77 -4.07 -0.24
C LEU A 103 -23.24 -2.89 -1.05
N GLY A 104 -23.23 -1.69 -0.47
CA GLY A 104 -22.68 -0.51 -1.12
C GLY A 104 -21.16 -0.64 -1.33
N LEU A 105 -20.43 -1.06 -0.31
CA LEU A 105 -18.97 -1.23 -0.43
C LEU A 105 -18.58 -2.39 -1.35
N LEU A 106 -19.34 -3.50 -1.34
CA LEU A 106 -19.16 -4.58 -2.32
C LEU A 106 -19.42 -4.10 -3.74
N GLY A 107 -20.50 -3.34 -3.96
CA GLY A 107 -20.83 -2.80 -5.29
C GLY A 107 -19.77 -1.82 -5.80
N TRP A 108 -19.41 -0.82 -4.99
CA TRP A 108 -18.36 0.15 -5.36
C TRP A 108 -17.00 -0.52 -5.53
N GLY A 109 -16.62 -1.42 -4.62
CA GLY A 109 -15.35 -2.15 -4.70
C GLY A 109 -15.25 -3.00 -5.97
N SER A 110 -16.30 -3.76 -6.29
CA SER A 110 -16.36 -4.55 -7.53
C SER A 110 -16.29 -3.66 -8.78
N THR A 111 -16.97 -2.52 -8.78
CA THR A 111 -16.93 -1.56 -9.89
C THR A 111 -15.53 -1.01 -10.10
N LEU A 112 -14.83 -0.62 -9.03
CA LEU A 112 -13.45 -0.14 -9.11
C LEU A 112 -12.50 -1.22 -9.65
N ILE A 113 -12.64 -2.47 -9.21
CA ILE A 113 -11.85 -3.60 -9.72
C ILE A 113 -12.10 -3.82 -11.21
N ILE A 114 -13.36 -3.83 -11.65
CA ILE A 114 -13.71 -4.00 -13.07
C ILE A 114 -13.10 -2.87 -13.91
N ILE A 115 -13.21 -1.62 -13.47
CA ILE A 115 -12.61 -0.48 -14.17
C ILE A 115 -11.08 -0.62 -14.19
N ALA A 116 -10.46 -1.04 -13.09
CA ALA A 116 -9.02 -1.26 -13.01
C ALA A 116 -8.53 -2.31 -14.01
N LEU A 117 -9.24 -3.45 -14.11
CA LEU A 117 -8.89 -4.54 -15.04
C LEU A 117 -9.10 -4.16 -16.52
N ILE A 118 -10.11 -3.34 -16.82
CA ILE A 118 -10.30 -2.80 -18.16
C ILE A 118 -9.17 -1.80 -18.48
N TRP A 119 -8.86 -0.92 -17.54
CA TRP A 119 -7.81 0.10 -17.71
C TRP A 119 -6.41 -0.52 -17.76
N ASP A 120 -6.19 -1.67 -17.12
CA ASP A 120 -4.94 -2.44 -17.16
C ASP A 120 -4.47 -2.74 -18.59
N GLN A 121 -5.38 -2.89 -19.54
CA GLN A 121 -5.05 -3.10 -20.96
C GLN A 121 -4.37 -1.88 -21.60
N ALA A 122 -4.68 -0.67 -21.14
CA ALA A 122 -4.11 0.58 -21.65
C ALA A 122 -3.04 1.18 -20.71
N PHE A 123 -3.17 0.95 -19.41
CA PHE A 123 -2.27 1.42 -18.37
C PHE A 123 -2.06 0.29 -17.36
N PRO A 124 -1.07 -0.59 -17.58
CA PRO A 124 -0.85 -1.79 -16.77
C PRO A 124 -0.73 -1.52 -15.28
N VAL A 125 -1.31 -2.42 -14.48
CA VAL A 125 -1.20 -2.40 -13.02
C VAL A 125 0.25 -2.51 -12.61
N ASN A 126 0.80 -1.46 -12.03
CA ASN A 126 2.20 -1.40 -11.62
C ASN A 126 2.37 -0.64 -10.30
N LYS A 127 2.78 -1.38 -9.25
CA LYS A 127 3.04 -0.83 -7.93
C LYS A 127 4.22 0.17 -7.93
N LYS A 128 5.28 -0.11 -8.69
CA LYS A 128 6.49 0.74 -8.69
C LYS A 128 6.25 2.12 -9.30
N LEU A 129 5.31 2.21 -10.24
CA LEU A 129 4.92 3.46 -10.87
C LEU A 129 3.67 4.08 -10.25
N TRP A 130 3.03 3.36 -9.32
CA TRP A 130 1.76 3.76 -8.68
C TRP A 130 0.68 4.09 -9.69
N THR A 131 0.53 3.22 -10.73
CA THR A 131 -0.35 3.49 -11.86
C THR A 131 -1.81 3.68 -11.43
N SER A 132 -2.58 4.42 -12.24
CA SER A 132 -4.00 4.69 -11.95
C SER A 132 -4.83 3.40 -11.86
N SER A 133 -4.53 2.42 -12.70
CA SER A 133 -5.12 1.07 -12.62
C SER A 133 -4.78 0.35 -11.31
N PHE A 134 -3.53 0.47 -10.83
CA PHE A 134 -3.12 -0.06 -9.53
C PHE A 134 -3.90 0.58 -8.38
N VAL A 135 -4.05 1.90 -8.38
CA VAL A 135 -4.83 2.63 -7.36
C VAL A 135 -6.28 2.15 -7.32
N LEU A 136 -6.94 2.02 -8.47
CA LEU A 136 -8.33 1.55 -8.53
C LEU A 136 -8.46 0.10 -8.07
N LEU A 137 -7.50 -0.76 -8.45
CA LEU A 137 -7.50 -2.16 -8.03
C LEU A 137 -7.36 -2.27 -6.50
N CYS A 138 -6.39 -1.58 -5.91
CA CYS A 138 -6.19 -1.58 -4.47
C CYS A 138 -7.40 -0.99 -3.73
N ALA A 139 -7.89 0.18 -4.16
CA ALA A 139 -9.06 0.80 -3.55
C ALA A 139 -10.30 -0.11 -3.63
N GLY A 140 -10.50 -0.81 -4.75
CA GLY A 140 -11.61 -1.74 -4.93
C GLY A 140 -11.53 -2.94 -3.97
N ILE A 141 -10.34 -3.52 -3.81
CA ILE A 141 -10.10 -4.62 -2.85
C ILE A 141 -10.32 -4.11 -1.42
N ASP A 142 -9.80 -2.94 -1.08
CA ASP A 142 -9.93 -2.35 0.25
C ASP A 142 -11.40 -2.05 0.60
N PHE A 143 -12.20 -1.57 -0.36
CA PHE A 143 -13.64 -1.34 -0.16
C PHE A 143 -14.37 -2.63 0.19
N ILE A 144 -14.08 -3.73 -0.55
CA ILE A 144 -14.66 -5.05 -0.28
C ILE A 144 -14.24 -5.53 1.11
N LEU A 145 -12.96 -5.46 1.44
CA LEU A 145 -12.43 -5.91 2.73
C LEU A 145 -13.03 -5.11 3.89
N ILE A 146 -13.09 -3.78 3.78
CA ILE A 146 -13.69 -2.93 4.80
C ILE A 146 -15.19 -3.23 4.94
N GLY A 147 -15.92 -3.45 3.83
CA GLY A 147 -17.32 -3.81 3.85
C GLY A 147 -17.57 -5.13 4.59
N LEU A 148 -16.76 -6.15 4.32
CA LEU A 148 -16.84 -7.45 4.99
C LEU A 148 -16.47 -7.34 6.46
N LEU A 149 -15.41 -6.60 6.82
CA LEU A 149 -15.00 -6.40 8.21
C LEU A 149 -16.07 -5.62 9.00
N ASN A 150 -16.60 -4.55 8.42
CA ASN A 150 -17.67 -3.77 9.05
C ASN A 150 -18.91 -4.64 9.30
N TRP A 151 -19.32 -5.43 8.29
CA TRP A 151 -20.44 -6.35 8.46
C TRP A 151 -20.16 -7.40 9.54
N TRP A 152 -18.94 -7.96 9.58
CA TRP A 152 -18.56 -8.99 10.56
C TRP A 152 -18.56 -8.44 11.99
N ILE A 153 -17.97 -7.27 12.19
CA ILE A 153 -17.79 -6.67 13.51
C ILE A 153 -19.07 -5.97 13.99
N GLU A 154 -19.60 -5.07 13.19
CA GLU A 154 -20.70 -4.20 13.60
C GLU A 154 -22.07 -4.88 13.45
N THR A 155 -22.33 -5.58 12.33
CA THR A 155 -23.63 -6.17 12.07
C THR A 155 -23.80 -7.53 12.73
N LYS A 156 -22.74 -8.35 12.77
CA LYS A 156 -22.76 -9.68 13.39
C LYS A 156 -22.23 -9.71 14.81
N GLU A 157 -21.79 -8.57 15.33
CA GLU A 157 -21.25 -8.42 16.69
C GLU A 157 -20.17 -9.48 17.03
N ARG A 158 -19.38 -9.87 16.02
CA ARG A 158 -18.34 -10.86 16.19
C ARG A 158 -17.04 -10.19 16.59
N HIS A 159 -16.55 -10.51 17.77
CA HIS A 159 -15.34 -9.89 18.34
C HIS A 159 -14.08 -10.74 18.19
N PHE A 160 -14.17 -11.88 17.50
CA PHE A 160 -12.99 -12.73 17.26
C PHE A 160 -11.94 -11.98 16.45
N GLY A 161 -10.73 -11.93 16.99
CA GLY A 161 -9.61 -11.23 16.35
C GLY A 161 -9.54 -9.71 16.58
N ASN A 162 -10.58 -9.07 17.14
CA ASN A 162 -10.61 -7.62 17.34
C ASN A 162 -9.36 -7.09 18.07
N THR A 163 -8.94 -7.77 19.14
CA THR A 163 -7.75 -7.34 19.90
C THR A 163 -6.50 -7.33 19.03
N PHE A 164 -6.35 -8.32 18.14
CA PHE A 164 -5.20 -8.36 17.24
C PHE A 164 -5.12 -7.12 16.34
N PHE A 165 -6.22 -6.76 15.70
CA PHE A 165 -6.29 -5.59 14.83
C PHE A 165 -6.25 -4.27 15.60
N LEU A 166 -6.89 -4.20 16.79
CA LEU A 166 -6.85 -3.01 17.65
C LEU A 166 -5.44 -2.67 18.11
N VAL A 167 -4.64 -3.67 18.45
CA VAL A 167 -3.25 -3.47 18.87
C VAL A 167 -2.44 -2.76 17.80
N LEU A 168 -2.55 -3.20 16.55
CA LEU A 168 -1.84 -2.57 15.41
C LEU A 168 -2.49 -1.24 15.00
N GLY A 169 -3.82 -1.18 14.93
CA GLY A 169 -4.55 0.00 14.47
C GLY A 169 -4.44 1.20 15.42
N THR A 170 -4.38 0.96 16.73
CA THR A 170 -4.21 2.05 17.73
C THR A 170 -2.79 2.59 17.83
N ASN A 171 -1.81 1.85 17.30
CA ASN A 171 -0.39 2.20 17.29
C ASN A 171 0.24 1.98 15.90
N SER A 172 -0.47 2.34 14.82
CA SER A 172 -0.04 2.08 13.43
C SER A 172 1.32 2.69 13.10
N ILE A 173 1.59 3.91 13.57
CA ILE A 173 2.88 4.59 13.38
C ILE A 173 4.01 3.87 14.12
N LEU A 174 3.74 3.42 15.35
CA LEU A 174 4.69 2.63 16.10
C LEU A 174 4.97 1.29 15.39
N ALA A 175 3.92 0.61 14.91
CA ALA A 175 4.05 -0.64 14.17
C ALA A 175 4.92 -0.47 12.92
N TYR A 176 4.67 0.60 12.14
CA TYR A 176 5.48 0.94 10.96
C TYR A 176 6.93 1.23 11.36
N GLY A 177 7.15 2.13 12.31
CA GLY A 177 8.51 2.48 12.75
C GLY A 177 9.31 1.29 13.28
N ILE A 178 8.67 0.39 14.04
CA ILE A 178 9.32 -0.84 14.52
C ILE A 178 9.64 -1.77 13.36
N SER A 179 8.73 -1.94 12.41
CA SER A 179 8.96 -2.80 11.24
C SER A 179 10.17 -2.33 10.43
N GLU A 180 10.29 -1.02 10.18
CA GLU A 180 11.43 -0.44 9.49
C GLU A 180 12.75 -0.62 10.27
N ILE A 181 12.73 -0.33 11.58
CA ILE A 181 13.92 -0.50 12.42
C ILE A 181 14.40 -1.96 12.39
N ILE A 182 13.49 -2.93 12.57
CA ILE A 182 13.84 -4.36 12.56
C ILE A 182 14.35 -4.75 11.16
N ALA A 183 13.68 -4.34 10.08
CA ALA A 183 14.08 -4.66 8.72
C ALA A 183 15.47 -4.11 8.38
N ILE A 184 15.74 -2.85 8.73
CA ILE A 184 17.05 -2.20 8.52
C ILE A 184 18.14 -2.91 9.34
N GLN A 185 17.89 -3.23 10.60
CA GLN A 185 18.86 -3.91 11.44
C GLN A 185 19.17 -5.33 10.92
N LEU A 186 18.15 -6.11 10.57
CA LEU A 186 18.32 -7.42 9.98
C LEU A 186 19.05 -7.36 8.62
N GLY A 187 18.78 -6.34 7.82
CA GLY A 187 19.48 -6.14 6.54
C GLY A 187 20.95 -5.76 6.71
N LYS A 188 21.30 -4.95 7.72
CA LYS A 188 22.67 -4.51 8.00
C LYS A 188 23.51 -5.53 8.75
N TYR A 189 22.89 -6.30 9.63
CA TYR A 189 23.62 -7.28 10.46
C TYR A 189 24.05 -8.46 9.59
N GLN A 190 25.37 -8.69 9.50
CA GLN A 190 25.93 -9.75 8.68
C GLN A 190 26.22 -11.01 9.54
N ILE A 191 25.65 -12.14 9.13
CA ILE A 191 25.89 -13.46 9.72
C ILE A 191 26.47 -14.34 8.63
N GLN A 192 27.70 -14.81 8.81
CA GLN A 192 28.40 -15.67 7.83
C GLN A 192 28.42 -15.10 6.41
N GLY A 193 28.53 -13.78 6.26
CA GLY A 193 28.55 -13.08 4.97
C GLY A 193 27.21 -12.88 4.28
N GLN A 194 26.10 -13.21 4.95
CA GLN A 194 24.74 -12.97 4.50
C GLN A 194 24.04 -11.94 5.40
N SER A 195 23.03 -11.25 4.87
CA SER A 195 22.20 -10.40 5.73
C SER A 195 21.48 -11.26 6.78
N GLY A 196 21.22 -10.71 7.97
CA GLY A 196 20.48 -11.41 9.02
C GLY A 196 19.11 -11.90 8.58
N SER A 197 18.41 -11.14 7.71
CA SER A 197 17.14 -11.55 7.10
C SER A 197 17.31 -12.79 6.21
N ASP A 198 18.32 -12.79 5.33
CA ASP A 198 18.61 -13.93 4.44
C ASP A 198 19.05 -15.13 5.26
N TRP A 199 19.91 -14.94 6.25
CA TRP A 199 20.37 -16.02 7.11
C TRP A 199 19.18 -16.70 7.84
N LEU A 200 18.28 -15.92 8.45
CA LEU A 200 17.06 -16.45 9.09
C LEU A 200 16.20 -17.23 8.11
N TYR A 201 15.99 -16.67 6.91
CA TYR A 201 15.18 -17.31 5.89
C TYR A 201 15.78 -18.66 5.46
N TRP A 202 17.05 -18.67 5.04
CA TRP A 202 17.70 -19.86 4.49
C TRP A 202 18.01 -20.95 5.52
N HIS A 203 18.25 -20.60 6.80
CA HIS A 203 18.65 -21.57 7.82
C HIS A 203 17.51 -22.03 8.73
N ILE A 204 16.43 -21.25 8.83
CA ILE A 204 15.31 -21.57 9.72
C ILE A 204 14.03 -21.84 8.94
N PHE A 205 13.59 -20.90 8.11
CA PHE A 205 12.27 -20.98 7.51
C PHE A 205 12.22 -21.89 6.29
N GLU A 206 13.15 -21.79 5.38
CA GLU A 206 13.16 -22.60 4.18
C GLU A 206 13.36 -24.10 4.46
N PRO A 207 14.28 -24.55 5.33
CA PRO A 207 14.46 -25.95 5.64
C PRO A 207 13.23 -26.61 6.29
N ILE A 208 12.45 -25.83 7.07
CA ILE A 208 11.28 -26.35 7.79
C ILE A 208 10.03 -26.36 6.90
N PHE A 209 9.81 -25.30 6.13
CA PHE A 209 8.54 -25.07 5.40
C PHE A 209 8.67 -25.11 3.88
N GLY A 210 9.90 -25.19 3.35
CA GLY A 210 10.17 -25.08 1.92
C GLY A 210 10.15 -23.65 1.40
N LYS A 211 10.58 -23.44 0.16
CA LYS A 211 10.83 -22.13 -0.42
C LYS A 211 9.63 -21.15 -0.32
N TYR A 212 8.45 -21.55 -0.76
CA TYR A 212 7.27 -20.65 -0.78
C TYR A 212 6.63 -20.49 0.59
N ASN A 213 6.39 -21.62 1.28
CA ASN A 213 5.78 -21.59 2.61
C ASN A 213 6.74 -21.00 3.65
N GLY A 214 8.06 -21.18 3.48
CA GLY A 214 9.09 -20.55 4.30
C GLY A 214 9.06 -19.03 4.22
N SER A 215 8.87 -18.47 3.02
CA SER A 215 8.71 -17.02 2.85
C SER A 215 7.43 -16.50 3.56
N LEU A 216 6.33 -17.22 3.43
CA LEU A 216 5.09 -16.89 4.14
C LEU A 216 5.26 -16.98 5.66
N ALA A 217 5.87 -18.06 6.16
CA ALA A 217 6.13 -18.25 7.60
C ALA A 217 7.04 -17.16 8.17
N TYR A 218 8.09 -16.76 7.42
CA TYR A 218 8.95 -15.63 7.78
C TYR A 218 8.15 -14.33 7.88
N ALA A 219 7.32 -14.02 6.88
CA ALA A 219 6.49 -12.80 6.88
C ALA A 219 5.50 -12.79 8.05
N ILE A 220 4.81 -13.90 8.32
CA ILE A 220 3.91 -14.02 9.47
C ILE A 220 4.66 -13.82 10.80
N THR A 221 5.82 -14.46 10.96
CA THR A 221 6.64 -14.31 12.17
C THR A 221 7.08 -12.88 12.36
N PHE A 222 7.51 -12.21 11.30
CA PHE A 222 7.89 -10.78 11.33
C PHE A 222 6.73 -9.90 11.80
N VAL A 223 5.54 -10.10 11.25
CA VAL A 223 4.32 -9.37 11.68
C VAL A 223 3.99 -9.65 13.15
N LEU A 224 4.10 -10.91 13.60
CA LEU A 224 3.84 -11.28 15.00
C LEU A 224 4.85 -10.66 15.96
N VAL A 225 6.12 -10.53 15.59
CA VAL A 225 7.13 -9.83 16.39
C VAL A 225 6.78 -8.34 16.52
N CYS A 226 6.45 -7.67 15.42
CA CYS A 226 6.00 -6.28 15.45
C CYS A 226 4.72 -6.12 16.28
N TRP A 227 3.77 -7.03 16.11
CA TRP A 227 2.54 -7.07 16.91
C TRP A 227 2.83 -7.23 18.40
N GLY A 228 3.74 -8.14 18.78
CA GLY A 228 4.12 -8.37 20.18
C GLY A 228 4.66 -7.11 20.85
N VAL A 229 5.49 -6.33 20.15
CA VAL A 229 5.97 -5.04 20.65
C VAL A 229 4.80 -4.06 20.80
N CYS A 230 3.97 -3.91 19.77
CA CYS A 230 2.79 -3.04 19.83
C CYS A 230 1.82 -3.44 20.96
N TRP A 231 1.68 -4.75 21.22
CA TRP A 231 0.84 -5.27 22.30
C TRP A 231 1.31 -4.82 23.70
N VAL A 232 2.62 -4.76 23.95
CA VAL A 232 3.18 -4.23 25.20
C VAL A 232 2.79 -2.76 25.40
N PHE A 233 2.92 -1.94 24.34
CA PHE A 233 2.52 -0.54 24.37
C PHE A 233 1.00 -0.39 24.54
N TRP A 234 0.22 -1.19 23.83
CA TRP A 234 -1.24 -1.20 23.96
C TRP A 234 -1.70 -1.56 25.38
N ARG A 235 -1.10 -2.58 25.99
CA ARG A 235 -1.40 -2.95 27.39
C ARG A 235 -1.08 -1.84 28.39
N LYS A 236 -0.02 -1.08 28.14
CA LYS A 236 0.37 0.07 28.95
C LYS A 236 -0.43 1.34 28.62
N LYS A 237 -1.36 1.26 27.67
CA LYS A 237 -2.13 2.43 27.16
C LYS A 237 -1.23 3.55 26.60
N TRP A 238 -0.06 3.20 26.07
CA TRP A 238 0.85 4.11 25.42
C TRP A 238 0.54 4.15 23.92
N PHE A 239 -0.06 5.25 23.47
CA PHE A 239 -0.46 5.43 22.09
C PHE A 239 0.34 6.58 21.47
N LEU A 240 1.10 6.28 20.42
CA LEU A 240 1.74 7.28 19.59
C LEU A 240 0.70 7.88 18.66
N LYS A 241 0.29 9.11 18.95
CA LYS A 241 -0.62 9.89 18.10
C LYS A 241 0.18 10.98 17.39
N VAL A 242 -0.10 11.21 16.11
CA VAL A 242 0.35 12.35 15.31
C VAL A 242 -0.76 13.36 15.24
#